data_a0d068ed377a78ae47ce4419bb929380
#
_entry.id   a0d068ed377a78ae47ce4419bb929380
#
_cell.length_a   1.000
_cell.length_b   1.000
_cell.length_c   1.000
_cell.angle_alpha   90.00
_cell.angle_beta   90.00
_cell.angle_gamma   90.00
#
_symmetry.space_group_name_H-M   'P 1'
#
loop_
_entity.id
_entity.type
_entity.pdbx_description
1 polymer ?
#
loop_
_entity_poly.entity_id
_entity_poly.type
_entity_poly.pdbx_seq_one_letter_code
_entity_poly.pdbx_strand_id
1 'polypeptide(L)'
;MTETSMGAASALADIYRAPGAFSQVYLDMSVDTSDPPGVKEERRKSVLDTLRRQGAPEADLDAVLDALATNPAAPSPVCVFLLAKDGELLVEEAIPGIAVSPEIVSYGAVPDFTPLLRMQPLDFRYLVVETARDGGEARLYGAGSSRPETEEHVQGRTDTLHKVKAGGEWRHDHFQNHAQEIWRQTQAQLASTVDGIVRDYAPRFIVVAGDIRARQLLADQVSEASRSILAIEPTNTRAEGSSDDALQARVEAEIERVLAADKQAVLDRLELHEGRGDNLVELGFGSVVHALASAQVDTVVLDLDRLAEREALALGAPPWIATAAEDALGADVIGTVPGYLAITRAALLTDARVLFADSFTASGTGDRDEPDDAVRLPNDAEVAATLRWRTGPPVPGV
;
A
#
# COMPACT_ATOMS: atom_id res chain seq x y z
N MET A 1 12.52 12.92 -7.45
CA MET A 1 11.15 13.41 -7.58
C MET A 1 10.23 12.21 -7.43
N THR A 2 9.52 12.18 -6.36
CA THR A 2 8.70 11.10 -5.79
C THR A 2 7.29 11.12 -6.40
N GLU A 3 7.15 10.97 -7.73
CA GLU A 3 5.86 11.28 -8.38
C GLU A 3 4.80 10.16 -8.34
N THR A 4 5.13 8.90 -8.09
CA THR A 4 4.12 7.83 -8.27
C THR A 4 3.45 7.38 -6.96
N SER A 5 4.15 7.37 -5.83
CA SER A 5 3.55 7.08 -4.52
C SER A 5 2.72 8.25 -4.00
N MET A 6 3.15 9.50 -4.22
CA MET A 6 2.30 10.67 -4.05
C MET A 6 1.08 10.67 -4.99
N GLY A 7 1.15 10.00 -6.13
CA GLY A 7 0.08 9.91 -7.11
C GLY A 7 -1.19 9.25 -6.56
N ALA A 8 -1.09 8.15 -5.85
CA ALA A 8 -2.27 7.42 -5.37
C ALA A 8 -2.99 8.16 -4.24
N ALA A 9 -2.28 8.62 -3.21
CA ALA A 9 -2.87 9.43 -2.13
C ALA A 9 -3.44 10.76 -2.66
N SER A 10 -2.74 11.40 -3.63
CA SER A 10 -3.23 12.60 -4.31
C SER A 10 -4.51 12.33 -5.11
N ALA A 11 -4.60 11.19 -5.81
CA ALA A 11 -5.80 10.81 -6.54
C ALA A 11 -7.01 10.61 -5.60
N LEU A 12 -6.81 9.97 -4.45
CA LEU A 12 -7.86 9.83 -3.44
C LEU A 12 -8.26 11.20 -2.84
N ALA A 13 -7.30 12.10 -2.62
CA ALA A 13 -7.58 13.45 -2.17
C ALA A 13 -8.38 14.24 -3.21
N ASP A 14 -8.12 14.06 -4.51
CA ASP A 14 -8.88 14.71 -5.58
C ASP A 14 -10.32 14.20 -5.65
N ILE A 15 -10.55 12.90 -5.41
CA ILE A 15 -11.90 12.34 -5.27
C ILE A 15 -12.63 13.00 -4.08
N TYR A 16 -11.96 13.17 -2.94
CA TYR A 16 -12.56 13.85 -1.78
C TYR A 16 -12.88 15.33 -2.00
N ARG A 17 -12.20 16.00 -2.95
CA ARG A 17 -12.50 17.39 -3.35
C ARG A 17 -13.66 17.48 -4.31
N ALA A 18 -13.99 16.39 -5.02
CA ALA A 18 -15.07 16.39 -5.99
C ALA A 18 -16.44 16.49 -5.28
N PRO A 19 -17.31 17.43 -5.64
CA PRO A 19 -18.62 17.58 -5.03
C PRO A 19 -19.56 16.45 -5.46
N GLY A 20 -20.58 16.17 -4.65
CA GLY A 20 -21.63 15.18 -4.95
C GLY A 20 -21.52 13.92 -4.11
N ALA A 21 -22.31 12.91 -4.46
CA ALA A 21 -22.34 11.64 -3.77
C ALA A 21 -21.73 10.54 -4.64
N PHE A 22 -21.26 9.48 -3.99
CA PHE A 22 -20.54 8.36 -4.58
C PHE A 22 -21.24 7.06 -4.22
N SER A 23 -21.32 6.15 -5.16
CA SER A 23 -21.74 4.76 -4.96
C SER A 23 -20.49 3.93 -4.70
N GLN A 24 -20.36 3.36 -3.51
CA GLN A 24 -19.18 2.63 -3.03
C GLN A 24 -19.52 1.19 -2.71
N VAL A 25 -18.63 0.28 -3.11
CA VAL A 25 -18.77 -1.16 -2.85
C VAL A 25 -17.39 -1.73 -2.44
N TYR A 26 -17.33 -2.38 -1.26
CA TYR A 26 -16.31 -3.35 -0.91
C TYR A 26 -16.96 -4.71 -0.84
N LEU A 27 -16.56 -5.63 -1.72
CA LEU A 27 -17.18 -6.93 -1.86
C LEU A 27 -16.12 -8.03 -1.90
N ASP A 28 -16.34 -9.09 -1.13
CA ASP A 28 -15.57 -10.33 -1.25
C ASP A 28 -15.97 -11.07 -2.55
N MET A 29 -15.03 -11.11 -3.49
CA MET A 29 -15.17 -11.78 -4.78
C MET A 29 -14.35 -13.07 -4.85
N SER A 30 -13.89 -13.59 -3.71
CA SER A 30 -13.13 -14.82 -3.62
C SER A 30 -13.87 -15.98 -4.30
N VAL A 31 -13.12 -16.77 -5.05
CA VAL A 31 -13.64 -17.97 -5.70
C VAL A 31 -13.32 -19.15 -4.79
N ASP A 32 -14.23 -19.47 -3.88
CA ASP A 32 -14.17 -20.75 -3.21
C ASP A 32 -14.92 -21.79 -4.04
N THR A 33 -14.30 -22.95 -4.25
CA THR A 33 -14.90 -24.07 -4.98
C THR A 33 -16.12 -24.67 -4.27
N SER A 34 -16.41 -24.28 -3.04
CA SER A 34 -17.53 -24.71 -2.23
C SER A 34 -18.80 -23.87 -2.40
N ASP A 35 -18.72 -22.70 -3.03
CA ASP A 35 -19.89 -21.82 -3.20
C ASP A 35 -20.92 -22.43 -4.19
N PRO A 36 -22.20 -22.58 -3.76
CA PRO A 36 -23.25 -23.06 -4.64
C PRO A 36 -23.44 -22.15 -5.88
N PRO A 37 -23.81 -22.73 -7.04
CA PRO A 37 -24.20 -21.92 -8.19
C PRO A 37 -25.31 -20.94 -7.83
N GLY A 38 -25.10 -19.64 -8.09
CA GLY A 38 -26.09 -18.59 -7.81
C GLY A 38 -25.76 -17.66 -6.64
N VAL A 39 -24.89 -18.04 -5.71
CA VAL A 39 -24.50 -17.17 -4.58
C VAL A 39 -23.92 -15.84 -5.05
N LYS A 40 -23.08 -15.86 -6.09
CA LYS A 40 -22.51 -14.64 -6.69
C LYS A 40 -23.58 -13.71 -7.24
N GLU A 41 -24.60 -14.28 -7.90
CA GLU A 41 -25.69 -13.49 -8.47
C GLU A 41 -26.58 -12.87 -7.38
N GLU A 42 -26.83 -13.61 -6.30
CA GLU A 42 -27.56 -13.09 -5.14
C GLU A 42 -26.78 -11.96 -4.45
N ARG A 43 -25.45 -12.08 -4.30
CA ARG A 43 -24.62 -11.01 -3.76
C ARG A 43 -24.67 -9.76 -4.63
N ARG A 44 -24.48 -9.88 -5.96
CA ARG A 44 -24.62 -8.75 -6.89
C ARG A 44 -25.96 -8.06 -6.75
N LYS A 45 -27.04 -8.82 -6.73
CA LYS A 45 -28.40 -8.29 -6.54
C LYS A 45 -28.53 -7.56 -5.20
N SER A 46 -28.00 -8.12 -4.11
CA SER A 46 -28.01 -7.51 -2.78
C SER A 46 -27.28 -6.16 -2.76
N VAL A 47 -26.14 -6.07 -3.44
CA VAL A 47 -25.37 -4.82 -3.59
C VAL A 47 -26.21 -3.75 -4.29
N LEU A 48 -26.77 -4.08 -5.46
CA LEU A 48 -27.59 -3.14 -6.24
C LEU A 48 -28.87 -2.71 -5.49
N ASP A 49 -29.54 -3.64 -4.81
CA ASP A 49 -30.71 -3.33 -4.01
C ASP A 49 -30.39 -2.44 -2.80
N THR A 50 -29.18 -2.57 -2.25
CA THR A 50 -28.71 -1.72 -1.15
C THR A 50 -28.41 -0.31 -1.64
N LEU A 51 -27.63 -0.15 -2.72
CA LEU A 51 -27.37 1.15 -3.34
C LEU A 51 -28.66 1.86 -3.75
N ARG A 52 -29.60 1.13 -4.39
CA ARG A 52 -30.90 1.68 -4.82
C ARG A 52 -31.71 2.19 -3.62
N ARG A 53 -31.75 1.44 -2.51
CA ARG A 53 -32.44 1.85 -1.28
C ARG A 53 -31.85 3.11 -0.67
N GLN A 54 -30.55 3.34 -0.86
CA GLN A 54 -29.86 4.53 -0.37
C GLN A 54 -29.96 5.72 -1.34
N GLY A 55 -30.59 5.53 -2.50
CA GLY A 55 -30.85 6.60 -3.48
C GLY A 55 -29.77 6.79 -4.54
N ALA A 56 -28.90 5.80 -4.74
CA ALA A 56 -27.90 5.84 -5.80
C ALA A 56 -28.58 5.95 -7.19
N PRO A 57 -28.00 6.74 -8.12
CA PRO A 57 -28.50 6.86 -9.49
C PRO A 57 -28.45 5.52 -10.25
N GLU A 58 -29.42 5.25 -11.11
CA GLU A 58 -29.41 4.02 -11.92
C GLU A 58 -28.15 3.91 -12.80
N ALA A 59 -27.60 5.03 -13.27
CA ALA A 59 -26.36 5.03 -14.04
C ALA A 59 -25.17 4.48 -13.23
N ASP A 60 -25.09 4.78 -11.93
CA ASP A 60 -24.06 4.23 -11.03
C ASP A 60 -24.27 2.73 -10.81
N LEU A 61 -25.55 2.30 -10.68
CA LEU A 61 -25.90 0.89 -10.53
C LEU A 61 -25.47 0.07 -11.74
N ASP A 62 -25.68 0.61 -12.95
CA ASP A 62 -25.25 -0.01 -14.20
C ASP A 62 -23.72 -0.14 -14.25
N ALA A 63 -22.97 0.94 -13.90
CA ALA A 63 -21.51 0.92 -13.85
C ALA A 63 -20.96 -0.12 -12.85
N VAL A 64 -21.55 -0.19 -11.66
CA VAL A 64 -21.19 -1.17 -10.63
C VAL A 64 -21.53 -2.60 -11.10
N LEU A 65 -22.67 -2.81 -11.73
CA LEU A 65 -23.08 -4.11 -12.24
C LEU A 65 -22.11 -4.63 -13.32
N ASP A 66 -21.73 -3.78 -14.26
CA ASP A 66 -20.80 -4.11 -15.33
C ASP A 66 -19.41 -4.48 -14.76
N ALA A 67 -18.92 -3.74 -13.77
CA ALA A 67 -17.67 -4.07 -13.08
C ALA A 67 -17.75 -5.42 -12.35
N LEU A 68 -18.84 -5.67 -11.61
CA LEU A 68 -19.05 -6.93 -10.89
C LEU A 68 -19.29 -8.13 -11.82
N ALA A 69 -19.61 -7.92 -13.10
CA ALA A 69 -19.75 -8.99 -14.08
C ALA A 69 -18.40 -9.62 -14.45
N THR A 70 -17.31 -8.89 -14.30
CA THR A 70 -15.95 -9.33 -14.60
C THR A 70 -15.34 -10.04 -13.38
N ASN A 71 -14.69 -11.18 -13.58
CA ASN A 71 -13.92 -11.80 -12.50
C ASN A 71 -12.65 -10.99 -12.28
N PRO A 72 -12.29 -10.67 -11.00
CA PRO A 72 -11.06 -9.98 -10.72
C PRO A 72 -9.85 -10.77 -11.20
N ALA A 73 -8.89 -10.09 -11.81
CA ALA A 73 -7.63 -10.67 -12.30
C ALA A 73 -6.60 -10.84 -11.15
N ALA A 74 -7.05 -11.28 -9.98
CA ALA A 74 -6.22 -11.47 -8.79
C ALA A 74 -6.47 -12.86 -8.20
N PRO A 75 -5.46 -13.46 -7.52
CA PRO A 75 -5.63 -14.74 -6.83
C PRO A 75 -6.63 -14.62 -5.69
N SER A 76 -7.36 -15.70 -5.44
CA SER A 76 -8.28 -15.80 -4.29
C SER A 76 -7.49 -16.12 -3.01
N PRO A 77 -7.88 -15.55 -1.82
CA PRO A 77 -9.01 -14.66 -1.61
C PRO A 77 -8.80 -13.26 -2.21
N VAL A 78 -9.89 -12.61 -2.65
CA VAL A 78 -9.82 -11.28 -3.29
C VAL A 78 -11.03 -10.43 -2.90
N CYS A 79 -10.75 -9.19 -2.46
CA CYS A 79 -11.74 -8.16 -2.26
C CYS A 79 -11.74 -7.20 -3.46
N VAL A 80 -12.91 -6.79 -3.92
CA VAL A 80 -13.04 -5.76 -4.96
C VAL A 80 -13.56 -4.48 -4.34
N PHE A 81 -12.85 -3.38 -4.60
CA PHE A 81 -13.28 -2.03 -4.30
C PHE A 81 -13.74 -1.34 -5.57
N LEU A 82 -14.98 -0.85 -5.57
CA LEU A 82 -15.57 -0.06 -6.65
C LEU A 82 -16.05 1.26 -6.10
N LEU A 83 -15.77 2.34 -6.84
CA LEU A 83 -16.31 3.66 -6.58
C LEU A 83 -16.87 4.24 -7.87
N ALA A 84 -18.17 4.44 -7.92
CA ALA A 84 -18.86 5.02 -9.07
C ALA A 84 -19.48 6.38 -8.73
N LYS A 85 -19.58 7.25 -9.75
CA LYS A 85 -20.23 8.54 -9.66
C LYS A 85 -20.70 8.99 -11.03
N ASP A 86 -21.95 9.47 -11.11
CA ASP A 86 -22.56 9.99 -12.33
C ASP A 86 -22.50 8.97 -13.50
N GLY A 87 -22.54 7.67 -13.20
CA GLY A 87 -22.46 6.58 -14.17
C GLY A 87 -21.04 6.22 -14.63
N GLU A 88 -19.99 6.85 -14.06
CA GLU A 88 -18.59 6.56 -14.34
C GLU A 88 -17.93 5.83 -13.16
N LEU A 89 -17.17 4.80 -13.45
CA LEU A 89 -16.36 4.10 -12.45
C LEU A 89 -15.05 4.86 -12.24
N LEU A 90 -14.93 5.52 -11.08
CA LEU A 90 -13.75 6.33 -10.71
C LEU A 90 -12.60 5.46 -10.20
N VAL A 91 -12.92 4.37 -9.49
CA VAL A 91 -11.94 3.44 -8.94
C VAL A 91 -12.47 2.02 -9.11
N GLU A 92 -11.61 1.14 -9.60
CA GLU A 92 -11.80 -0.31 -9.64
C GLU A 92 -10.50 -0.98 -9.22
N GLU A 93 -10.48 -1.57 -8.02
CA GLU A 93 -9.30 -2.23 -7.47
C GLU A 93 -9.64 -3.64 -7.01
N ALA A 94 -8.83 -4.60 -7.45
CA ALA A 94 -8.86 -5.98 -6.97
C ALA A 94 -7.71 -6.20 -6.00
N ILE A 95 -8.02 -6.43 -4.73
CA ILE A 95 -7.06 -6.49 -3.64
C ILE A 95 -6.93 -7.95 -3.20
N PRO A 96 -5.82 -8.63 -3.53
CA PRO A 96 -5.61 -10.03 -3.14
C PRO A 96 -5.32 -10.17 -1.65
N GLY A 97 -5.68 -11.31 -1.09
CA GLY A 97 -5.27 -11.73 0.25
C GLY A 97 -6.19 -11.35 1.39
N ILE A 98 -7.21 -10.51 1.20
CA ILE A 98 -8.05 -9.98 2.29
C ILE A 98 -9.53 -10.04 1.92
N ALA A 99 -10.30 -10.75 2.77
CA ALA A 99 -11.75 -10.66 2.75
C ALA A 99 -12.17 -9.49 3.67
N VAL A 100 -12.85 -8.50 3.13
CA VAL A 100 -13.50 -7.45 3.93
C VAL A 100 -14.81 -8.00 4.50
N SER A 101 -14.89 -8.11 5.82
CA SER A 101 -16.12 -8.52 6.51
C SER A 101 -16.39 -7.55 7.66
N PRO A 102 -17.57 -6.93 7.73
CA PRO A 102 -18.68 -7.04 6.78
C PRO A 102 -18.40 -6.32 5.45
N GLU A 103 -19.09 -6.74 4.40
CA GLU A 103 -19.10 -6.03 3.11
C GLU A 103 -19.63 -4.61 3.30
N ILE A 104 -19.00 -3.64 2.62
CA ILE A 104 -19.39 -2.23 2.71
C ILE A 104 -20.06 -1.85 1.39
N VAL A 105 -21.33 -1.45 1.47
CA VAL A 105 -22.10 -0.93 0.34
C VAL A 105 -22.75 0.37 0.79
N SER A 106 -22.36 1.48 0.19
CA SER A 106 -22.84 2.80 0.61
C SER A 106 -23.02 3.77 -0.56
N TYR A 107 -23.96 4.70 -0.39
CA TYR A 107 -24.13 5.86 -1.27
C TYR A 107 -24.12 7.12 -0.41
N GLY A 108 -23.18 8.03 -0.63
CA GLY A 108 -23.06 9.25 0.16
C GLY A 108 -21.95 10.19 -0.30
N ALA A 109 -21.90 11.37 0.30
CA ALA A 109 -20.95 12.43 -0.08
C ALA A 109 -19.50 12.16 0.35
N VAL A 110 -19.26 11.23 1.26
CA VAL A 110 -17.93 10.92 1.80
C VAL A 110 -17.65 9.43 1.61
N PRO A 111 -16.92 9.05 0.57
CA PRO A 111 -16.51 7.66 0.39
C PRO A 111 -15.49 7.25 1.48
N ASP A 112 -15.56 6.01 1.92
CA ASP A 112 -14.66 5.44 2.92
C ASP A 112 -13.47 4.74 2.24
N PHE A 113 -12.31 5.38 2.22
CA PHE A 113 -11.07 4.77 1.73
C PHE A 113 -10.28 4.03 2.81
N THR A 114 -10.78 3.99 4.04
CA THR A 114 -10.08 3.37 5.18
C THR A 114 -9.72 1.90 4.92
N PRO A 115 -10.64 1.03 4.40
CA PRO A 115 -10.28 -0.35 4.08
C PRO A 115 -9.21 -0.45 3.00
N LEU A 116 -9.29 0.39 1.97
CA LEU A 116 -8.28 0.43 0.89
C LEU A 116 -6.90 0.81 1.45
N LEU A 117 -6.82 1.86 2.26
CA LEU A 117 -5.56 2.32 2.87
C LEU A 117 -4.96 1.31 3.85
N ARG A 118 -5.79 0.51 4.53
CA ARG A 118 -5.31 -0.59 5.39
C ARG A 118 -4.71 -1.74 4.58
N MET A 119 -5.30 -2.04 3.44
CA MET A 119 -4.95 -3.19 2.61
C MET A 119 -3.82 -2.88 1.62
N GLN A 120 -3.69 -1.63 1.21
CA GLN A 120 -2.66 -1.18 0.27
C GLN A 120 -1.86 -0.03 0.87
N PRO A 121 -0.67 -0.28 1.43
CA PRO A 121 0.24 0.80 1.80
C PRO A 121 0.71 1.52 0.54
N LEU A 122 0.24 2.76 0.35
CA LEU A 122 0.44 3.53 -0.89
C LEU A 122 1.78 4.29 -0.94
N ASP A 123 2.65 4.15 0.07
CA ASP A 123 3.67 5.14 0.34
C ASP A 123 5.12 4.72 0.10
N PHE A 124 5.36 3.53 -0.46
CA PHE A 124 6.72 3.14 -0.82
C PHE A 124 6.82 2.25 -2.06
N ARG A 125 8.02 2.18 -2.61
CA ARG A 125 8.41 1.31 -3.73
C ARG A 125 9.34 0.21 -3.27
N TYR A 126 9.34 -0.90 -3.98
CA TYR A 126 10.30 -1.98 -3.83
C TYR A 126 10.76 -2.51 -5.19
N LEU A 127 11.93 -3.12 -5.20
CA LEU A 127 12.54 -3.65 -6.41
C LEU A 127 12.66 -5.18 -6.32
N VAL A 128 12.20 -5.87 -7.34
CA VAL A 128 12.42 -7.32 -7.51
C VAL A 128 13.45 -7.52 -8.61
N VAL A 129 14.50 -8.28 -8.31
CA VAL A 129 15.56 -8.60 -9.27
C VAL A 129 15.67 -10.10 -9.40
N GLU A 130 15.40 -10.60 -10.60
CA GLU A 130 15.61 -12.00 -10.92
C GLU A 130 16.85 -12.15 -11.78
N THR A 131 17.86 -12.85 -11.26
CA THR A 131 19.15 -12.97 -11.92
C THR A 131 19.46 -14.40 -12.35
N ALA A 132 20.06 -14.52 -13.53
CA ALA A 132 20.59 -15.75 -14.12
C ALA A 132 22.04 -15.52 -14.57
N ARG A 133 22.69 -16.58 -15.01
CA ARG A 133 24.10 -16.49 -15.47
C ARG A 133 24.26 -15.66 -16.74
N ASP A 134 23.26 -15.68 -17.59
CA ASP A 134 23.22 -15.03 -18.91
C ASP A 134 22.47 -13.72 -18.94
N GLY A 135 21.96 -13.25 -17.79
CA GLY A 135 21.23 -11.99 -17.72
C GLY A 135 20.46 -11.84 -16.43
N GLY A 136 19.55 -10.89 -16.43
CA GLY A 136 18.63 -10.64 -15.32
C GLY A 136 17.59 -9.60 -15.68
N GLU A 137 16.64 -9.47 -14.78
CA GLU A 137 15.50 -8.58 -14.91
C GLU A 137 15.31 -7.84 -13.59
N ALA A 138 15.06 -6.56 -13.67
CA ALA A 138 14.78 -5.68 -12.53
C ALA A 138 13.41 -5.03 -12.71
N ARG A 139 12.49 -5.31 -11.81
CA ARG A 139 11.10 -4.81 -11.83
C ARG A 139 10.82 -3.97 -10.60
N LEU A 140 10.48 -2.71 -10.80
CA LEU A 140 10.10 -1.77 -9.74
C LEU A 140 8.59 -1.79 -9.55
N TYR A 141 8.16 -1.95 -8.30
CA TYR A 141 6.75 -1.96 -7.91
C TYR A 141 6.46 -0.89 -6.88
N GLY A 142 5.26 -0.29 -6.95
CA GLY A 142 4.65 0.38 -5.81
C GLY A 142 4.09 -0.64 -4.83
N ALA A 143 4.18 -0.38 -3.53
CA ALA A 143 3.54 -1.24 -2.54
C ALA A 143 2.02 -1.28 -2.80
N GLY A 144 1.45 -2.50 -2.83
CA GLY A 144 0.05 -2.71 -3.18
C GLY A 144 -0.24 -2.85 -4.68
N SER A 145 0.74 -2.63 -5.57
CA SER A 145 0.55 -2.84 -7.01
C SER A 145 1.02 -4.24 -7.45
N SER A 146 0.19 -4.93 -8.22
CA SER A 146 0.56 -6.19 -8.86
C SER A 146 1.30 -6.00 -10.20
N ARG A 147 1.35 -4.75 -10.72
CA ARG A 147 2.01 -4.44 -11.98
C ARG A 147 3.27 -3.61 -11.72
N PRO A 148 4.39 -3.93 -12.40
CA PRO A 148 5.60 -3.13 -12.27
C PRO A 148 5.40 -1.74 -12.88
N GLU A 149 5.93 -0.71 -12.21
CA GLU A 149 6.01 0.67 -12.72
C GLU A 149 7.11 0.78 -13.78
N THR A 150 8.20 0.02 -13.61
CA THR A 150 9.35 -0.01 -14.52
C THR A 150 9.90 -1.42 -14.57
N GLU A 151 10.30 -1.84 -15.76
CA GLU A 151 10.90 -3.14 -16.02
C GLU A 151 12.13 -2.97 -16.90
N GLU A 152 13.28 -3.46 -16.42
CA GLU A 152 14.57 -3.39 -17.10
C GLU A 152 15.16 -4.77 -17.29
N HIS A 153 15.56 -5.09 -18.52
CA HIS A 153 16.17 -6.36 -18.87
C HIS A 153 17.64 -6.16 -19.21
N VAL A 154 18.49 -6.96 -18.58
CA VAL A 154 19.91 -7.05 -18.91
C VAL A 154 20.20 -8.43 -19.49
N GLN A 155 20.65 -8.47 -20.73
CA GLN A 155 21.02 -9.69 -21.42
C GLN A 155 22.53 -9.76 -21.65
N GLY A 156 23.15 -10.82 -21.16
CA GLY A 156 24.58 -11.06 -21.38
C GLY A 156 24.89 -11.49 -22.79
N ARG A 157 26.13 -11.33 -23.19
CA ARG A 157 26.60 -11.78 -24.52
C ARG A 157 26.62 -13.30 -24.59
N THR A 158 25.72 -13.88 -25.40
CA THR A 158 25.60 -15.33 -25.61
C THR A 158 26.37 -15.80 -26.84
N ASP A 159 26.89 -14.91 -27.68
CA ASP A 159 27.49 -15.16 -28.99
C ASP A 159 28.86 -15.89 -28.94
N THR A 160 29.45 -16.07 -27.75
CA THR A 160 30.75 -16.76 -27.60
C THR A 160 30.67 -18.20 -27.05
N LEU A 161 29.46 -18.73 -26.80
CA LEU A 161 29.25 -20.08 -26.23
C LEU A 161 29.05 -21.16 -27.31
N HIS A 162 29.77 -21.10 -28.46
CA HIS A 162 29.74 -22.20 -29.39
C HIS A 162 30.44 -23.43 -28.81
N LYS A 163 29.75 -24.60 -28.83
CA LYS A 163 30.30 -25.91 -28.49
C LYS A 163 31.56 -26.19 -29.28
N VAL A 164 32.72 -26.05 -28.66
CA VAL A 164 33.98 -26.50 -29.25
C VAL A 164 34.12 -27.99 -28.94
N LYS A 165 34.31 -28.81 -30.00
CA LYS A 165 34.60 -30.24 -29.93
C LYS A 165 35.83 -30.52 -29.06
N ALA A 166 35.75 -31.61 -28.29
CA ALA A 166 36.71 -32.08 -27.31
C ALA A 166 38.18 -32.00 -27.76
N GLY A 167 39.04 -31.44 -26.93
CA GLY A 167 40.47 -31.41 -27.11
C GLY A 167 41.22 -30.71 -26.00
N GLY A 168 41.73 -31.46 -25.02
CA GLY A 168 42.79 -31.10 -24.08
C GLY A 168 42.41 -30.31 -22.82
N GLU A 169 42.89 -30.78 -21.66
CA GLU A 169 42.69 -30.20 -20.31
C GLU A 169 43.04 -28.69 -20.20
N TRP A 170 44.01 -28.21 -20.95
CA TRP A 170 44.45 -26.81 -20.98
C TRP A 170 43.42 -25.83 -21.56
N ARG A 171 42.46 -26.31 -22.33
CA ARG A 171 41.36 -25.50 -22.89
C ARG A 171 40.19 -25.37 -21.94
N HIS A 172 39.98 -26.30 -21.03
CA HIS A 172 38.89 -26.25 -20.05
C HIS A 172 39.02 -25.07 -19.08
N ASP A 173 40.24 -24.85 -18.54
CA ASP A 173 40.49 -23.73 -17.59
C ASP A 173 40.32 -22.36 -18.28
N HIS A 174 40.72 -22.25 -19.54
CA HIS A 174 40.59 -21.02 -20.33
C HIS A 174 39.11 -20.72 -20.65
N PHE A 175 38.31 -21.72 -20.94
CA PHE A 175 36.89 -21.56 -21.22
C PHE A 175 36.08 -21.26 -19.93
N GLN A 176 36.43 -21.91 -18.84
CA GLN A 176 35.78 -21.62 -17.52
C GLN A 176 36.06 -20.20 -17.05
N ASN A 177 37.31 -19.74 -17.18
CA ASN A 177 37.69 -18.38 -16.81
C ASN A 177 37.01 -17.32 -17.69
N HIS A 178 36.91 -17.60 -19.01
CA HIS A 178 36.22 -16.69 -19.93
C HIS A 178 34.70 -16.64 -19.68
N ALA A 179 34.06 -17.77 -19.42
CA ALA A 179 32.63 -17.80 -19.06
C ALA A 179 32.37 -17.07 -17.72
N GLN A 180 33.24 -17.25 -16.74
CA GLN A 180 33.12 -16.53 -15.46
C GLN A 180 33.27 -15.01 -15.63
N GLU A 181 34.18 -14.56 -16.52
CA GLU A 181 34.35 -13.12 -16.78
C GLU A 181 33.12 -12.54 -17.50
N ILE A 182 32.51 -13.27 -18.46
CA ILE A 182 31.27 -12.84 -19.10
C ILE A 182 30.15 -12.71 -18.05
N TRP A 183 30.00 -13.70 -17.15
CA TRP A 183 29.01 -13.65 -16.10
C TRP A 183 29.24 -12.46 -15.17
N ARG A 184 30.49 -12.19 -14.79
CA ARG A 184 30.87 -11.05 -13.96
C ARG A 184 30.51 -9.72 -14.62
N GLN A 185 30.77 -9.58 -15.93
CA GLN A 185 30.43 -8.38 -16.70
C GLN A 185 28.92 -8.21 -16.82
N THR A 186 28.16 -9.30 -17.04
CA THR A 186 26.70 -9.27 -17.10
C THR A 186 26.11 -8.84 -15.76
N GLN A 187 26.63 -9.39 -14.65
CA GLN A 187 26.18 -9.01 -13.31
C GLN A 187 26.58 -7.57 -12.96
N ALA A 188 27.72 -7.07 -13.44
CA ALA A 188 28.12 -5.67 -13.29
C ALA A 188 27.15 -4.71 -14.00
N GLN A 189 26.69 -5.09 -15.18
CA GLN A 189 25.70 -4.31 -15.92
C GLN A 189 24.36 -4.31 -15.18
N LEU A 190 23.89 -5.47 -14.70
CA LEU A 190 22.66 -5.56 -13.90
C LEU A 190 22.77 -4.76 -12.59
N ALA A 191 23.93 -4.83 -11.91
CA ALA A 191 24.20 -4.02 -10.71
C ALA A 191 24.10 -2.51 -11.00
N SER A 192 24.67 -2.06 -12.12
CA SER A 192 24.56 -0.65 -12.55
C SER A 192 23.11 -0.23 -12.81
N THR A 193 22.30 -1.10 -13.42
CA THR A 193 20.86 -0.86 -13.63
C THR A 193 20.13 -0.78 -12.30
N VAL A 194 20.38 -1.72 -11.38
CA VAL A 194 19.81 -1.72 -10.02
C VAL A 194 20.17 -0.45 -9.27
N ASP A 195 21.45 -0.05 -9.26
CA ASP A 195 21.92 1.18 -8.62
C ASP A 195 21.28 2.44 -9.24
N GLY A 196 21.03 2.42 -10.55
CA GLY A 196 20.30 3.48 -11.23
C GLY A 196 18.86 3.60 -10.72
N ILE A 197 18.14 2.49 -10.65
CA ILE A 197 16.76 2.45 -10.14
C ILE A 197 16.72 2.90 -8.65
N VAL A 198 17.65 2.42 -7.83
CA VAL A 198 17.73 2.81 -6.40
C VAL A 198 17.94 4.31 -6.25
N ARG A 199 18.83 4.89 -7.04
CA ARG A 199 19.10 6.34 -7.01
C ARG A 199 17.88 7.17 -7.45
N ASP A 200 17.21 6.73 -8.51
CA ASP A 200 16.16 7.52 -9.18
C ASP A 200 14.79 7.35 -8.49
N TYR A 201 14.51 6.20 -7.88
CA TYR A 201 13.19 5.86 -7.31
C TYR A 201 13.19 5.58 -5.80
N ALA A 202 14.36 5.43 -5.16
CA ALA A 202 14.52 5.20 -3.72
C ALA A 202 13.62 4.06 -3.15
N PRO A 203 13.68 2.82 -3.71
CA PRO A 203 12.91 1.71 -3.18
C PRO A 203 13.33 1.40 -1.72
N ARG A 204 12.39 0.93 -0.91
CA ARG A 204 12.60 0.62 0.50
C ARG A 204 13.38 -0.68 0.73
N PHE A 205 13.27 -1.61 -0.20
CA PHE A 205 14.04 -2.86 -0.21
C PHE A 205 14.19 -3.40 -1.63
N ILE A 206 15.12 -4.33 -1.80
CA ILE A 206 15.37 -5.08 -3.03
C ILE A 206 15.28 -6.56 -2.70
N VAL A 207 14.40 -7.30 -3.35
CA VAL A 207 14.42 -8.78 -3.30
C VAL A 207 15.19 -9.30 -4.49
N VAL A 208 16.22 -10.12 -4.24
CA VAL A 208 17.01 -10.77 -5.28
C VAL A 208 16.79 -12.27 -5.27
N ALA A 209 16.33 -12.81 -6.40
CA ALA A 209 16.09 -14.23 -6.63
C ALA A 209 16.85 -14.76 -7.85
N GLY A 210 16.85 -16.09 -8.06
CA GLY A 210 17.45 -16.75 -9.25
C GLY A 210 18.66 -17.61 -8.94
N ASP A 211 19.60 -17.74 -9.90
CA ASP A 211 20.80 -18.60 -9.76
C ASP A 211 21.69 -18.17 -8.59
N ILE A 212 22.10 -19.15 -7.76
CA ILE A 212 22.86 -18.91 -6.52
C ILE A 212 24.15 -18.11 -6.76
N ARG A 213 24.90 -18.45 -7.83
CA ARG A 213 26.15 -17.75 -8.15
C ARG A 213 25.91 -16.35 -8.70
N ALA A 214 24.87 -16.21 -9.54
CA ALA A 214 24.50 -14.94 -10.11
C ALA A 214 24.06 -13.95 -9.01
N ARG A 215 23.26 -14.39 -8.05
CA ARG A 215 22.85 -13.58 -6.87
C ARG A 215 24.03 -13.10 -6.05
N GLN A 216 25.00 -13.99 -5.78
CA GLN A 216 26.20 -13.62 -5.02
C GLN A 216 27.02 -12.57 -5.77
N LEU A 217 27.25 -12.79 -7.08
CA LEU A 217 27.98 -11.85 -7.92
C LEU A 217 27.28 -10.49 -8.00
N LEU A 218 25.96 -10.46 -8.10
CA LEU A 218 25.19 -9.23 -8.10
C LEU A 218 25.32 -8.50 -6.76
N ALA A 219 25.14 -9.21 -5.65
CA ALA A 219 25.25 -8.64 -4.29
C ALA A 219 26.64 -8.06 -4.00
N ASP A 220 27.70 -8.65 -4.57
CA ASP A 220 29.08 -8.14 -4.44
C ASP A 220 29.34 -6.88 -5.28
N GLN A 221 28.54 -6.65 -6.34
CA GLN A 221 28.79 -5.60 -7.33
C GLN A 221 27.88 -4.39 -7.20
N VAL A 222 26.73 -4.50 -6.52
CA VAL A 222 25.88 -3.35 -6.23
C VAL A 222 26.55 -2.39 -5.25
N SER A 223 26.16 -1.12 -5.30
CA SER A 223 26.61 -0.08 -4.39
C SER A 223 26.28 -0.41 -2.92
N GLU A 224 26.92 0.27 -1.99
CA GLU A 224 26.63 0.13 -0.57
C GLU A 224 25.18 0.54 -0.24
N ALA A 225 24.66 1.56 -0.92
CA ALA A 225 23.27 1.99 -0.78
C ALA A 225 22.29 0.88 -1.18
N SER A 226 22.46 0.25 -2.34
CA SER A 226 21.63 -0.87 -2.79
C SER A 226 21.81 -2.10 -1.89
N ARG A 227 23.03 -2.37 -1.44
CA ARG A 227 23.34 -3.51 -0.58
C ARG A 227 22.66 -3.39 0.79
N SER A 228 22.55 -2.20 1.35
CA SER A 228 21.92 -1.95 2.66
C SER A 228 20.44 -2.29 2.72
N ILE A 229 19.76 -2.31 1.56
CA ILE A 229 18.33 -2.62 1.43
C ILE A 229 18.07 -3.95 0.68
N LEU A 230 19.10 -4.78 0.51
CA LEU A 230 19.04 -6.00 -0.27
C LEU A 230 18.62 -7.19 0.60
N ALA A 231 17.56 -7.90 0.17
CA ALA A 231 17.08 -9.14 0.73
C ALA A 231 17.22 -10.27 -0.31
N ILE A 232 17.90 -11.35 0.07
CA ILE A 232 18.15 -12.49 -0.84
C ILE A 232 17.11 -13.56 -0.60
N GLU A 233 16.41 -13.98 -1.67
CA GLU A 233 15.59 -15.20 -1.66
C GLU A 233 16.50 -16.42 -1.93
N PRO A 234 16.63 -17.37 -0.99
CA PRO A 234 17.54 -18.46 -1.14
C PRO A 234 17.10 -19.49 -2.19
N THR A 235 15.83 -19.57 -2.52
CA THR A 235 15.30 -20.52 -3.50
C THR A 235 15.65 -20.09 -4.93
N ASN A 236 15.94 -21.06 -5.80
CA ASN A 236 16.18 -20.78 -7.21
C ASN A 236 14.85 -20.72 -7.97
N THR A 237 14.31 -19.52 -8.16
CA THR A 237 13.01 -19.29 -8.83
C THR A 237 13.02 -19.50 -10.33
N ARG A 238 14.19 -19.63 -10.96
CA ARG A 238 14.36 -19.86 -12.41
C ARG A 238 14.68 -21.30 -12.79
N ALA A 239 14.59 -22.26 -11.86
CA ALA A 239 14.70 -23.68 -12.20
C ALA A 239 13.45 -24.15 -12.94
N GLU A 240 13.59 -25.08 -13.94
CA GLU A 240 12.42 -25.68 -14.60
C GLU A 240 11.49 -26.33 -13.54
N GLY A 241 10.24 -25.86 -13.48
CA GLY A 241 9.23 -26.31 -12.50
C GLY A 241 9.28 -25.62 -11.13
N SER A 242 10.06 -24.53 -10.95
CA SER A 242 9.95 -23.70 -9.76
C SER A 242 8.67 -22.85 -9.82
N SER A 243 7.98 -22.71 -8.67
CA SER A 243 6.88 -21.78 -8.55
C SER A 243 7.39 -20.40 -8.12
N ASP A 244 6.68 -19.36 -8.52
CA ASP A 244 6.95 -17.98 -8.06
C ASP A 244 6.55 -17.76 -6.60
N ASP A 245 5.93 -18.78 -5.95
CA ASP A 245 5.38 -18.69 -4.59
C ASP A 245 6.43 -18.29 -3.54
N ALA A 246 7.67 -18.82 -3.66
CA ALA A 246 8.74 -18.48 -2.72
C ALA A 246 9.20 -17.02 -2.87
N LEU A 247 9.26 -16.51 -4.10
CA LEU A 247 9.58 -15.12 -4.38
C LEU A 247 8.47 -14.21 -3.86
N GLN A 248 7.22 -14.55 -4.13
CA GLN A 248 6.06 -13.82 -3.67
C GLN A 248 6.01 -13.76 -2.13
N ALA A 249 6.15 -14.90 -1.46
CA ALA A 249 6.20 -14.96 0.01
C ALA A 249 7.35 -14.12 0.59
N ARG A 250 8.50 -14.08 -0.08
CA ARG A 250 9.62 -13.24 0.35
C ARG A 250 9.30 -11.75 0.20
N VAL A 251 8.68 -11.34 -0.90
CA VAL A 251 8.25 -9.95 -1.11
C VAL A 251 7.24 -9.54 -0.05
N GLU A 252 6.24 -10.37 0.22
CA GLU A 252 5.23 -10.13 1.25
C GLU A 252 5.85 -9.96 2.63
N ALA A 253 6.78 -10.85 3.02
CA ALA A 253 7.49 -10.74 4.29
C ALA A 253 8.32 -9.44 4.43
N GLU A 254 8.94 -8.95 3.33
CA GLU A 254 9.67 -7.68 3.35
C GLU A 254 8.73 -6.47 3.41
N ILE A 255 7.57 -6.53 2.75
CA ILE A 255 6.52 -5.50 2.87
C ILE A 255 6.06 -5.40 4.33
N GLU A 256 5.69 -6.53 4.95
CA GLU A 256 5.29 -6.58 6.35
C GLU A 256 6.36 -6.02 7.29
N ARG A 257 7.61 -6.38 7.06
CA ARG A 257 8.74 -5.88 7.85
C ARG A 257 8.89 -4.35 7.75
N VAL A 258 8.75 -3.78 6.55
CA VAL A 258 8.82 -2.33 6.34
C VAL A 258 7.66 -1.63 7.04
N LEU A 259 6.45 -2.14 6.89
CA LEU A 259 5.25 -1.58 7.53
C LEU A 259 5.35 -1.60 9.06
N ALA A 260 5.80 -2.73 9.62
CA ALA A 260 6.01 -2.86 11.06
C ALA A 260 7.09 -1.88 11.57
N ALA A 261 8.21 -1.74 10.84
CA ALA A 261 9.27 -0.80 11.20
C ALA A 261 8.80 0.65 11.11
N ASP A 262 8.04 1.01 10.10
CA ASP A 262 7.48 2.35 9.94
C ASP A 262 6.48 2.68 11.06
N LYS A 263 5.60 1.73 11.39
CA LYS A 263 4.67 1.85 12.50
C LYS A 263 5.41 2.06 13.83
N GLN A 264 6.41 1.22 14.10
CA GLN A 264 7.21 1.35 15.32
C GLN A 264 7.93 2.70 15.40
N ALA A 265 8.52 3.16 14.30
CA ALA A 265 9.20 4.46 14.28
C ALA A 265 8.25 5.64 14.58
N VAL A 266 6.99 5.55 14.16
CA VAL A 266 5.98 6.57 14.50
C VAL A 266 5.59 6.48 15.97
N LEU A 267 5.41 5.27 16.52
CA LEU A 267 5.10 5.10 17.95
C LEU A 267 6.23 5.60 18.84
N ASP A 268 7.49 5.26 18.53
CA ASP A 268 8.66 5.74 19.25
C ASP A 268 8.73 7.29 19.21
N ARG A 269 8.34 7.90 18.09
CA ARG A 269 8.27 9.36 17.95
C ARG A 269 7.17 9.95 18.81
N LEU A 270 5.97 9.34 18.83
CA LEU A 270 4.88 9.77 19.68
C LEU A 270 5.28 9.76 21.16
N GLU A 271 5.85 8.65 21.64
CA GLU A 271 6.31 8.52 23.03
C GLU A 271 7.44 9.52 23.37
N LEU A 272 8.40 9.70 22.46
CA LEU A 272 9.50 10.61 22.63
C LEU A 272 9.04 12.07 22.82
N HIS A 273 8.15 12.54 21.95
CA HIS A 273 7.69 13.92 21.96
C HIS A 273 6.68 14.16 23.09
N GLU A 274 5.85 13.19 23.44
CA GLU A 274 5.01 13.24 24.61
C GLU A 274 5.86 13.38 25.89
N GLY A 275 6.86 12.50 26.06
CA GLY A 275 7.76 12.55 27.23
C GLY A 275 8.58 13.82 27.33
N ARG A 276 8.83 14.52 26.22
CA ARG A 276 9.50 15.83 26.19
C ARG A 276 8.58 17.00 26.44
N GLY A 277 7.29 16.85 26.21
CA GLY A 277 6.33 17.95 26.28
C GLY A 277 6.64 19.08 25.28
N ASP A 278 7.12 18.76 24.09
CA ASP A 278 7.59 19.76 23.12
C ASP A 278 6.53 20.22 22.11
N ASN A 279 5.28 19.82 22.31
CA ASN A 279 4.12 20.18 21.50
C ASN A 279 4.24 19.77 20.02
N LEU A 280 4.90 18.65 19.73
CA LEU A 280 4.99 18.02 18.40
C LEU A 280 4.10 16.79 18.28
N VAL A 281 3.26 16.52 19.27
CA VAL A 281 2.31 15.42 19.32
C VAL A 281 0.97 15.91 19.84
N GLU A 282 -0.12 15.43 19.23
CA GLU A 282 -1.49 15.59 19.72
C GLU A 282 -2.11 14.21 19.96
N LEU A 283 -2.79 14.08 21.11
CA LEU A 283 -3.43 12.85 21.55
C LEU A 283 -4.91 13.08 21.79
N GLY A 284 -5.73 12.11 21.35
CA GLY A 284 -7.18 12.15 21.51
C GLY A 284 -7.90 12.94 20.41
N PHE A 285 -9.20 12.63 20.27
CA PHE A 285 -10.02 13.04 19.13
C PHE A 285 -10.06 14.56 18.90
N GLY A 286 -10.37 15.35 19.92
CA GLY A 286 -10.53 16.79 19.78
C GLY A 286 -9.25 17.51 19.36
N SER A 287 -8.11 17.17 19.99
CA SER A 287 -6.81 17.78 19.70
C SER A 287 -6.35 17.45 18.29
N VAL A 288 -6.51 16.18 17.87
CA VAL A 288 -6.11 15.74 16.52
C VAL A 288 -7.00 16.38 15.45
N VAL A 289 -8.32 16.49 15.67
CA VAL A 289 -9.22 17.20 14.75
C VAL A 289 -8.80 18.67 14.60
N HIS A 290 -8.43 19.34 15.69
CA HIS A 290 -7.94 20.71 15.64
C HIS A 290 -6.62 20.85 14.88
N ALA A 291 -5.70 19.93 15.07
CA ALA A 291 -4.42 19.90 14.34
C ALA A 291 -4.61 19.62 12.83
N LEU A 292 -5.56 18.73 12.47
CA LEU A 292 -5.93 18.46 11.08
C LEU A 292 -6.59 19.69 10.43
N ALA A 293 -7.51 20.33 11.14
CA ALA A 293 -8.15 21.57 10.69
C ALA A 293 -7.13 22.69 10.38
N SER A 294 -6.01 22.67 11.09
CA SER A 294 -4.89 23.61 10.91
C SER A 294 -3.81 23.10 9.95
N ALA A 295 -4.01 21.95 9.29
CA ALA A 295 -3.06 21.28 8.40
C ALA A 295 -1.65 21.03 9.03
N GLN A 296 -1.60 20.85 10.34
CA GLN A 296 -0.35 20.68 11.09
C GLN A 296 0.13 19.23 11.17
N VAL A 297 -0.77 18.27 10.90
CA VAL A 297 -0.47 16.85 11.06
C VAL A 297 0.50 16.36 9.98
N ASP A 298 1.57 15.68 10.41
CA ASP A 298 2.50 14.94 9.57
C ASP A 298 2.00 13.49 9.37
N THR A 299 1.75 12.80 10.49
CA THR A 299 1.27 11.43 10.49
C THR A 299 0.19 11.29 11.57
N VAL A 300 -0.91 10.62 11.24
CA VAL A 300 -1.96 10.26 12.18
C VAL A 300 -2.05 8.75 12.34
N VAL A 301 -2.23 8.27 13.57
CA VAL A 301 -2.43 6.85 13.90
C VAL A 301 -3.83 6.67 14.50
N LEU A 302 -4.63 5.80 13.91
CA LEU A 302 -6.06 5.63 14.19
C LEU A 302 -6.34 4.27 14.83
N ASP A 303 -7.09 4.25 15.92
CA ASP A 303 -7.82 3.08 16.41
C ASP A 303 -9.24 3.14 15.85
N LEU A 304 -9.51 2.31 14.84
CA LEU A 304 -10.76 2.38 14.08
C LEU A 304 -11.99 2.02 14.92
N ASP A 305 -11.88 1.02 15.77
CA ASP A 305 -13.00 0.51 16.58
C ASP A 305 -13.45 1.57 17.59
N ARG A 306 -12.49 2.22 18.23
CA ARG A 306 -12.78 3.28 19.22
C ARG A 306 -13.27 4.57 18.54
N LEU A 307 -12.78 4.87 17.35
CA LEU A 307 -13.21 6.04 16.58
C LEU A 307 -14.54 5.84 15.85
N ALA A 308 -15.01 4.60 15.68
CA ALA A 308 -16.31 4.32 15.08
C ALA A 308 -17.49 4.88 15.91
N GLU A 309 -17.31 5.02 17.22
CA GLU A 309 -18.30 5.60 18.15
C GLU A 309 -18.26 7.14 18.20
N ARG A 310 -17.24 7.77 17.61
CA ARG A 310 -17.10 9.22 17.49
C ARG A 310 -17.72 9.70 16.19
N GLU A 311 -18.22 10.93 16.21
CA GLU A 311 -18.71 11.60 15.01
C GLU A 311 -17.98 12.93 14.80
N ALA A 312 -17.78 13.30 13.55
CA ALA A 312 -17.29 14.60 13.12
C ALA A 312 -17.99 15.10 11.87
N LEU A 313 -17.92 16.38 11.64
CA LEU A 313 -18.42 17.04 10.44
C LEU A 313 -17.34 16.96 9.34
N ALA A 314 -17.69 16.39 8.20
CA ALA A 314 -16.92 16.50 6.98
C ALA A 314 -17.33 17.79 6.26
N LEU A 315 -16.35 18.61 5.89
CA LEU A 315 -16.56 19.93 5.30
C LEU A 315 -16.16 19.94 3.83
N GLY A 316 -16.86 20.70 3.01
CA GLY A 316 -16.62 20.83 1.56
C GLY A 316 -15.39 21.67 1.20
N ALA A 317 -14.84 22.40 2.17
CA ALA A 317 -13.67 23.26 2.02
C ALA A 317 -12.86 23.29 3.32
N PRO A 318 -11.63 23.84 3.34
CA PRO A 318 -10.88 24.04 4.58
C PRO A 318 -11.75 24.70 5.66
N PRO A 319 -11.71 24.19 6.89
CA PRO A 319 -10.68 23.33 7.49
C PRO A 319 -10.86 21.82 7.27
N TRP A 320 -11.76 21.37 6.41
CA TRP A 320 -12.08 20.00 5.99
C TRP A 320 -12.78 19.13 7.02
N ILE A 321 -12.58 19.40 8.32
CA ILE A 321 -13.11 18.66 9.46
C ILE A 321 -13.44 19.60 10.60
N ALA A 322 -14.52 19.32 11.34
CA ALA A 322 -14.87 20.01 12.57
C ALA A 322 -15.62 19.08 13.52
N THR A 323 -15.58 19.37 14.82
CA THR A 323 -16.37 18.67 15.85
C THR A 323 -17.73 19.34 16.09
N ALA A 324 -17.87 20.61 15.75
CA ALA A 324 -19.09 21.38 15.90
C ALA A 324 -19.28 22.33 14.70
N ALA A 325 -20.52 22.77 14.47
CA ALA A 325 -20.84 23.63 13.32
C ALA A 325 -20.17 25.02 13.40
N GLU A 326 -19.93 25.53 14.58
CA GLU A 326 -19.23 26.80 14.84
C GLU A 326 -17.75 26.73 14.40
N ASP A 327 -17.14 25.56 14.41
CA ASP A 327 -15.75 25.34 14.02
C ASP A 327 -15.59 25.16 12.48
N ALA A 328 -16.70 25.13 11.74
CA ALA A 328 -16.67 24.97 10.28
C ALA A 328 -16.15 26.22 9.53
N LEU A 329 -15.98 27.35 10.21
CA LEU A 329 -15.45 28.62 9.65
C LEU A 329 -16.16 29.09 8.37
N GLY A 330 -17.45 28.74 8.21
CA GLY A 330 -18.25 29.06 7.04
C GLY A 330 -18.14 28.08 5.88
N ALA A 331 -17.41 26.98 6.03
CA ALA A 331 -17.42 25.88 5.06
C ALA A 331 -18.72 25.09 5.15
N ASP A 332 -19.24 24.62 4.01
CA ASP A 332 -20.43 23.80 3.94
C ASP A 332 -20.18 22.43 4.59
N VAL A 333 -21.10 21.98 5.44
CA VAL A 333 -21.11 20.63 6.01
C VAL A 333 -21.65 19.66 4.94
N ILE A 334 -20.80 18.76 4.44
CA ILE A 334 -21.19 17.76 3.44
C ILE A 334 -21.71 16.46 4.07
N GLY A 335 -21.47 16.26 5.36
CA GLY A 335 -21.99 15.11 6.11
C GLY A 335 -21.48 15.06 7.55
N THR A 336 -22.24 14.37 8.40
CA THR A 336 -21.76 13.89 9.71
C THR A 336 -21.38 12.44 9.52
N VAL A 337 -20.12 12.09 9.82
CA VAL A 337 -19.56 10.78 9.55
C VAL A 337 -18.80 10.24 10.75
N PRO A 338 -18.54 8.93 10.83
CA PRO A 338 -17.69 8.36 11.87
C PRO A 338 -16.34 9.07 11.97
N GLY A 339 -15.82 9.19 13.19
CA GLY A 339 -14.60 9.95 13.49
C GLY A 339 -13.39 9.47 12.69
N TYR A 340 -13.22 8.16 12.53
CA TYR A 340 -12.15 7.60 11.73
C TYR A 340 -12.22 8.05 10.25
N LEU A 341 -13.42 8.10 9.68
CA LEU A 341 -13.62 8.49 8.29
C LEU A 341 -13.36 9.99 8.08
N ALA A 342 -13.86 10.83 9.00
CA ALA A 342 -13.60 12.27 8.95
C ALA A 342 -12.11 12.58 9.06
N ILE A 343 -11.39 11.92 9.98
CA ILE A 343 -9.95 12.08 10.18
C ILE A 343 -9.18 11.58 8.97
N THR A 344 -9.48 10.39 8.45
CA THR A 344 -8.84 9.83 7.25
C THR A 344 -8.97 10.78 6.06
N ARG A 345 -10.19 11.29 5.84
CA ARG A 345 -10.44 12.26 4.78
C ARG A 345 -9.65 13.56 4.97
N ALA A 346 -9.69 14.14 6.15
CA ALA A 346 -8.96 15.38 6.44
C ALA A 346 -7.45 15.20 6.33
N ALA A 347 -6.92 14.07 6.76
CA ALA A 347 -5.51 13.72 6.62
C ALA A 347 -5.07 13.67 5.15
N LEU A 348 -5.81 12.97 4.29
CA LEU A 348 -5.51 12.93 2.85
C LEU A 348 -5.64 14.31 2.19
N LEU A 349 -6.62 15.11 2.57
CA LEU A 349 -6.83 16.46 2.05
C LEU A 349 -5.75 17.46 2.49
N THR A 350 -5.06 17.19 3.59
CA THR A 350 -3.95 18.01 4.14
C THR A 350 -2.58 17.36 3.95
N ASP A 351 -2.49 16.31 3.12
CA ASP A 351 -1.24 15.60 2.82
C ASP A 351 -0.57 15.00 4.07
N ALA A 352 -1.37 14.53 5.03
CA ALA A 352 -0.91 13.80 6.18
C ALA A 352 -0.95 12.29 5.93
N ARG A 353 0.04 11.58 6.45
CA ARG A 353 0.11 10.12 6.40
C ARG A 353 -0.88 9.49 7.38
N VAL A 354 -1.59 8.44 6.95
CA VAL A 354 -2.53 7.70 7.78
C VAL A 354 -1.97 6.32 8.09
N LEU A 355 -1.95 5.96 9.38
CA LEU A 355 -1.60 4.64 9.88
C LEU A 355 -2.72 4.12 10.79
N PHE A 356 -2.74 2.80 10.98
CA PHE A 356 -3.75 2.16 11.81
C PHE A 356 -3.09 1.47 13.00
N ALA A 357 -3.72 1.57 14.19
CA ALA A 357 -3.19 1.03 15.44
C ALA A 357 -3.29 -0.51 15.51
N ASP A 358 -4.33 -1.07 14.89
CA ASP A 358 -4.54 -2.50 14.82
C ASP A 358 -3.44 -3.19 14.01
N SER A 359 -3.02 -4.36 14.46
CA SER A 359 -2.01 -5.15 13.76
C SER A 359 -2.55 -5.64 12.43
N PHE A 360 -1.72 -5.47 11.41
CA PHE A 360 -1.92 -6.07 10.11
C PHE A 360 -1.59 -7.56 10.22
N THR A 361 -2.59 -8.41 10.38
CA THR A 361 -2.41 -9.83 10.11
C THR A 361 -2.68 -10.04 8.62
N ALA A 362 -1.63 -10.18 7.83
CA ALA A 362 -1.72 -10.51 6.39
C ALA A 362 -2.28 -11.91 6.13
N SER A 363 -2.48 -12.72 7.16
CA SER A 363 -3.12 -14.02 7.08
C SER A 363 -4.55 -13.91 7.61
N GLY A 364 -5.53 -13.98 6.72
CA GLY A 364 -6.96 -14.08 7.03
C GLY A 364 -7.38 -15.33 7.80
N THR A 365 -6.47 -15.89 8.61
CA THR A 365 -6.67 -17.04 9.51
C THR A 365 -6.39 -16.68 10.97
N GLY A 366 -6.24 -15.40 11.31
CA GLY A 366 -6.12 -14.94 12.69
C GLY A 366 -7.38 -15.23 13.45
N ASP A 367 -7.29 -16.17 14.38
CA ASP A 367 -8.32 -16.46 15.38
C ASP A 367 -8.57 -15.15 16.16
N ARG A 368 -9.81 -14.66 16.15
CA ARG A 368 -10.22 -13.38 16.77
C ARG A 368 -10.12 -13.39 18.29
N ASP A 369 -9.60 -14.45 18.89
CA ASP A 369 -9.53 -14.65 20.35
C ASP A 369 -8.18 -14.29 20.99
N GLU A 370 -7.18 -13.76 20.25
CA GLU A 370 -5.98 -13.20 20.86
C GLU A 370 -5.95 -11.65 20.73
N PRO A 371 -6.35 -10.91 21.78
CA PRO A 371 -6.38 -9.45 21.78
C PRO A 371 -5.02 -8.79 22.03
N ASP A 372 -3.90 -9.49 21.93
CA ASP A 372 -2.62 -9.02 22.52
C ASP A 372 -1.67 -8.32 21.53
N ASP A 373 -2.02 -8.22 20.25
CA ASP A 373 -1.18 -7.54 19.22
C ASP A 373 -1.66 -6.14 18.81
N ALA A 374 -2.73 -5.64 19.38
CA ALA A 374 -3.17 -4.27 19.12
C ALA A 374 -2.19 -3.27 19.76
N VAL A 375 -1.55 -2.46 18.92
CA VAL A 375 -0.67 -1.39 19.40
C VAL A 375 -1.50 -0.39 20.20
N ARG A 376 -1.20 -0.23 21.47
CA ARG A 376 -1.81 0.82 22.31
C ARG A 376 -1.10 2.15 22.04
N LEU A 377 -1.91 3.16 21.73
CA LEU A 377 -1.40 4.51 21.60
C LEU A 377 -1.07 5.10 22.99
N PRO A 378 -0.13 6.08 23.06
CA PRO A 378 0.19 6.75 24.33
C PRO A 378 -1.07 7.25 25.05
N ASN A 379 -1.07 7.16 26.38
CA ASN A 379 -2.19 7.56 27.26
C ASN A 379 -3.52 6.90 26.92
N ASP A 380 -3.49 5.71 26.31
CA ASP A 380 -4.68 4.98 25.87
C ASP A 380 -5.59 5.85 24.97
N ALA A 381 -4.98 6.70 24.13
CA ALA A 381 -5.71 7.54 23.19
C ALA A 381 -6.33 6.69 22.06
N GLU A 382 -7.49 7.10 21.55
CA GLU A 382 -8.14 6.49 20.38
C GLU A 382 -7.51 6.96 19.04
N VAL A 383 -6.76 8.08 19.09
CA VAL A 383 -6.04 8.65 17.96
C VAL A 383 -4.85 9.45 18.45
N ALA A 384 -3.75 9.39 17.71
CA ALA A 384 -2.55 10.16 17.97
C ALA A 384 -2.00 10.74 16.66
N ALA A 385 -1.40 11.92 16.73
CA ALA A 385 -0.78 12.56 15.58
C ALA A 385 0.58 13.14 15.91
N THR A 386 1.54 12.98 14.99
CA THR A 386 2.77 13.77 14.99
C THR A 386 2.56 15.02 14.14
N LEU A 387 3.17 16.14 14.55
CA LEU A 387 3.00 17.42 13.90
C LEU A 387 4.23 17.82 13.09
N ARG A 388 4.01 18.51 11.98
CA ARG A 388 5.06 19.08 11.11
C ARG A 388 5.79 20.26 11.78
N TRP A 389 5.08 21.03 12.61
CA TRP A 389 5.59 22.16 13.38
C TRP A 389 4.85 22.31 14.72
N ARG A 390 5.53 22.92 15.65
CA ARG A 390 4.96 23.14 17.00
C ARG A 390 3.74 24.07 16.92
N THR A 391 2.70 23.71 17.62
CA THR A 391 1.69 24.68 18.03
C THR A 391 2.37 25.71 18.91
N GLY A 392 2.39 26.95 18.49
CA GLY A 392 2.90 28.03 19.35
C GLY A 392 2.13 28.08 20.67
N PRO A 393 2.73 28.62 21.75
CA PRO A 393 1.98 28.87 22.95
C PRO A 393 0.77 29.73 22.59
N PRO A 394 -0.41 29.50 23.24
CA PRO A 394 -1.57 30.34 23.00
C PRO A 394 -1.14 31.81 23.18
N VAL A 395 -1.46 32.65 22.19
CA VAL A 395 -1.09 34.07 22.24
C VAL A 395 -1.81 34.65 23.44
N PRO A 396 -1.10 35.14 24.48
CA PRO A 396 -1.78 35.68 25.65
C PRO A 396 -2.58 36.92 25.22
N GLY A 397 -3.88 36.86 25.34
CA GLY A 397 -4.76 38.01 25.17
C GLY A 397 -5.52 38.10 23.84
N VAL A 398 -5.76 36.99 23.15
CA VAL A 398 -6.78 36.89 22.10
C VAL A 398 -7.91 36.03 22.57
#